data_2d173908027e7752e17e486f9648695b
#
_entry.id   2d173908027e7752e17e486f9648695b
#
_cell.length_a   1.000
_cell.length_b   1.000
_cell.length_c   1.000
_cell.angle_alpha   90.00
_cell.angle_beta   90.00
_cell.angle_gamma   90.00
#
_symmetry.space_group_name_H-M   'P 1'
#
loop_
_entity.id
_entity.type
_entity.pdbx_description
1 polymer ?
#
loop_
_entity_poly.entity_id
_entity_poly.type
_entity_poly.pdbx_seq_one_letter_code
_entity_poly.pdbx_strand_id
1 'polypeptide(L)'
;AEQFCQQVPTYHGEKAFTSGPVYVGAIICFLFVLGLLIVQGPYKWALLAATLFSIALAWGRNMMWFTELFFNYFPMYSKFRAVESILVVAEITIPLLAILALQTIVDRKIEWKELQKNMFIAGGITAGLSLFFALFGGIVDITSSYDSQWTSQVPAWLKDAILEQRTAMIKADAWRSFIFIALGFAIVYWYAWQTQKAQQPKHNYILYGVLAVLVLADMVPVNKRFFGDNHFVRAKEADAYFAIQPYEQEILKDADPNFRVLNLATNTFNDARTSYRLKSIGGYSAAKLRRYQDLIDMHISQEMNPLMQTIMQTQGFMLPDANEGRNFAVLNMLNMKYAIVPLQDGRQAPIQNPYAMGNCWFVDEIMLVDTPDEECDMIDDIDLHTQAVADKRFADALNVENVNVSARWIFRSCARQEKC
;
A
#
# COMPACT_ATOMS: atom_id res chain seq x y z
N ALA A 1 27.19 8.76 -5.78
CA ALA A 1 26.74 9.57 -4.64
C ALA A 1 25.25 9.86 -4.74
N GLU A 2 24.74 10.39 -5.83
CA GLU A 2 23.33 10.79 -5.99
C GLU A 2 22.35 9.61 -5.84
N GLN A 3 22.63 8.47 -6.47
CA GLN A 3 21.83 7.23 -6.30
C GLN A 3 21.83 6.72 -4.86
N PHE A 4 22.94 6.86 -4.16
CA PHE A 4 23.04 6.50 -2.75
C PHE A 4 22.18 7.42 -1.88
N CYS A 5 22.23 8.74 -2.11
CA CYS A 5 21.41 9.71 -1.37
C CYS A 5 19.90 9.47 -1.58
N GLN A 6 19.46 8.96 -2.74
CA GLN A 6 18.06 8.63 -3.02
C GLN A 6 17.59 7.36 -2.27
N GLN A 7 18.52 6.49 -1.87
CA GLN A 7 18.21 5.24 -1.16
C GLN A 7 18.36 5.34 0.36
N VAL A 8 18.88 6.48 0.88
CA VAL A 8 19.06 6.65 2.31
C VAL A 8 17.71 6.68 3.04
N PRO A 9 17.51 5.87 4.09
CA PRO A 9 16.25 5.80 4.82
C PRO A 9 16.08 7.01 5.75
N THR A 10 15.74 8.17 5.19
CA THR A 10 15.51 9.41 5.95
C THR A 10 14.16 9.44 6.65
N TYR A 11 13.22 8.57 6.26
CA TYR A 11 11.95 8.42 6.95
C TYR A 11 12.16 7.78 8.33
N HIS A 12 11.43 8.26 9.34
CA HIS A 12 11.44 7.74 10.70
C HIS A 12 10.01 7.43 11.16
N GLY A 13 9.88 6.54 12.17
CA GLY A 13 8.60 6.06 12.67
C GLY A 13 8.32 4.60 12.29
N GLU A 14 7.26 4.04 12.85
CA GLU A 14 6.93 2.60 12.75
C GLU A 14 6.14 2.22 11.48
N LYS A 15 6.21 3.02 10.44
CA LYS A 15 5.60 2.77 9.13
C LYS A 15 6.52 1.94 8.25
N ALA A 16 6.08 0.75 7.80
CA ALA A 16 6.95 -0.18 7.10
C ALA A 16 7.23 0.21 5.64
N PHE A 17 6.20 0.44 4.82
CA PHE A 17 6.37 0.43 3.35
C PHE A 17 5.62 1.52 2.60
N THR A 18 4.72 2.24 3.26
CA THR A 18 3.87 3.22 2.58
C THR A 18 4.17 4.62 3.08
N SER A 19 4.38 5.53 2.17
CA SER A 19 4.46 6.96 2.43
C SER A 19 3.48 7.66 1.50
N GLY A 20 2.91 8.77 1.98
CA GLY A 20 1.97 9.55 1.19
C GLY A 20 1.83 10.95 1.76
N PRO A 21 1.43 11.93 0.95
CA PRO A 21 1.22 13.30 1.39
C PRO A 21 -0.08 13.41 2.17
N VAL A 22 -0.04 13.21 3.47
CA VAL A 22 -1.17 13.46 4.40
C VAL A 22 -1.12 14.86 5.02
N TYR A 23 -0.34 15.73 4.42
CA TYR A 23 -0.12 17.09 4.89
C TYR A 23 -1.24 18.03 4.42
N VAL A 24 -1.99 18.58 5.35
CA VAL A 24 -3.13 19.49 5.06
C VAL A 24 -2.75 20.98 4.97
N GLY A 25 -1.51 21.33 5.31
CA GLY A 25 -1.00 22.70 5.31
C GLY A 25 -1.02 23.38 6.67
N ALA A 26 0.06 24.12 6.99
CA ALA A 26 0.24 24.77 8.29
C ALA A 26 -0.80 25.88 8.52
N ILE A 27 -1.11 26.66 7.49
CA ILE A 27 -2.15 27.73 7.53
C ILE A 27 -3.52 27.11 7.76
N ILE A 28 -3.82 25.98 7.12
CA ILE A 28 -5.09 25.27 7.27
C ILE A 28 -5.25 24.74 8.69
N CYS A 29 -4.17 24.21 9.30
CA CYS A 29 -4.18 23.81 10.72
C CYS A 29 -4.47 24.99 11.65
N PHE A 30 -3.87 26.15 11.40
CA PHE A 30 -4.18 27.37 12.17
C PHE A 30 -5.65 27.75 12.04
N LEU A 31 -6.18 27.78 10.81
CA LEU A 31 -7.59 28.10 10.56
C LEU A 31 -8.56 27.05 11.11
N PHE A 32 -8.19 25.79 11.14
CA PHE A 32 -8.94 24.70 11.77
C PHE A 32 -9.09 24.94 13.28
N VAL A 33 -7.97 25.22 13.97
CA VAL A 33 -8.00 25.53 15.42
C VAL A 33 -8.80 26.80 15.68
N LEU A 34 -8.65 27.82 14.86
CA LEU A 34 -9.47 29.04 14.92
C LEU A 34 -10.95 28.71 14.71
N GLY A 35 -11.29 27.83 13.76
CA GLY A 35 -12.65 27.38 13.49
C GLY A 35 -13.30 26.68 14.68
N LEU A 36 -12.57 25.88 15.42
CA LEU A 36 -13.08 25.29 16.68
C LEU A 36 -13.47 26.34 17.71
N LEU A 37 -12.79 27.48 17.74
CA LEU A 37 -13.07 28.57 18.67
C LEU A 37 -14.23 29.47 18.23
N ILE A 38 -14.32 29.80 16.92
CA ILE A 38 -15.22 30.86 16.44
C ILE A 38 -16.46 30.35 15.68
N VAL A 39 -16.44 29.16 15.08
CA VAL A 39 -17.59 28.62 14.37
C VAL A 39 -18.66 28.19 15.38
N GLN A 40 -19.89 28.62 15.17
CA GLN A 40 -21.01 28.26 16.03
C GLN A 40 -21.76 27.03 15.50
N GLY A 41 -22.46 26.33 16.39
CA GLY A 41 -23.28 25.18 16.06
C GLY A 41 -22.60 23.82 16.27
N PRO A 42 -23.35 22.73 16.09
CA PRO A 42 -22.84 21.38 16.39
C PRO A 42 -21.86 20.83 15.36
N TYR A 43 -21.89 21.36 14.13
CA TYR A 43 -21.05 20.83 13.02
C TYR A 43 -19.56 20.83 13.30
N LYS A 44 -19.04 21.84 14.01
CA LYS A 44 -17.61 21.88 14.38
C LYS A 44 -17.18 20.68 15.24
N TRP A 45 -18.06 20.23 16.13
CA TRP A 45 -17.78 19.09 16.99
C TRP A 45 -17.84 17.78 16.21
N ALA A 46 -18.77 17.66 15.25
CA ALA A 46 -18.82 16.51 14.34
C ALA A 46 -17.55 16.41 13.46
N LEU A 47 -17.09 17.56 12.92
CA LEU A 47 -15.86 17.63 12.14
C LEU A 47 -14.64 17.30 13.00
N LEU A 48 -14.57 17.83 14.23
CA LEU A 48 -13.48 17.49 15.15
C LEU A 48 -13.49 16.00 15.50
N ALA A 49 -14.65 15.44 15.84
CA ALA A 49 -14.79 14.03 16.18
C ALA A 49 -14.36 13.13 15.00
N ALA A 50 -14.80 13.44 13.77
CA ALA A 50 -14.40 12.71 12.57
C ALA A 50 -12.89 12.80 12.31
N THR A 51 -12.30 13.99 12.51
CA THR A 51 -10.85 14.20 12.39
C THR A 51 -10.08 13.34 13.41
N LEU A 52 -10.42 13.44 14.69
CA LEU A 52 -9.73 12.70 15.76
C LEU A 52 -9.90 11.19 15.61
N PHE A 53 -11.10 10.75 15.22
CA PHE A 53 -11.40 9.35 14.98
C PHE A 53 -10.60 8.78 13.81
N SER A 54 -10.51 9.51 12.70
CA SER A 54 -9.72 9.08 11.55
C SER A 54 -8.21 9.03 11.87
N ILE A 55 -7.70 9.99 12.64
CA ILE A 55 -6.30 9.98 13.10
C ILE A 55 -6.04 8.78 14.02
N ALA A 56 -6.94 8.52 14.98
CA ALA A 56 -6.80 7.39 15.91
C ALA A 56 -6.80 6.04 15.19
N LEU A 57 -7.67 5.84 14.19
CA LEU A 57 -7.67 4.64 13.36
C LEU A 57 -6.39 4.53 12.51
N ALA A 58 -5.91 5.64 11.96
CA ALA A 58 -4.71 5.66 11.13
C ALA A 58 -3.43 5.32 11.90
N TRP A 59 -3.41 5.49 13.23
CA TRP A 59 -2.26 5.10 14.05
C TRP A 59 -2.00 3.59 14.06
N GLY A 60 -3.00 2.76 13.74
CA GLY A 60 -2.82 1.33 13.54
C GLY A 60 -2.09 0.67 14.70
N ARG A 61 -0.94 0.04 14.41
CA ARG A 61 -0.10 -0.63 15.41
C ARG A 61 0.40 0.28 16.55
N ASN A 62 0.49 1.59 16.34
CA ASN A 62 0.91 2.53 17.39
C ASN A 62 -0.20 2.76 18.44
N MET A 63 -1.46 2.35 18.14
CA MET A 63 -2.60 2.37 19.07
C MET A 63 -3.32 1.03 19.04
N MET A 64 -2.61 -0.05 19.37
CA MET A 64 -3.02 -1.43 19.12
C MET A 64 -4.35 -1.80 19.76
N TRP A 65 -4.59 -1.40 21.01
CA TRP A 65 -5.85 -1.66 21.72
C TRP A 65 -7.08 -1.15 20.95
N PHE A 66 -6.95 0.04 20.31
CA PHE A 66 -8.02 0.63 19.52
C PHE A 66 -8.17 -0.07 18.16
N THR A 67 -7.06 -0.40 17.54
CA THR A 67 -7.04 -1.14 16.26
C THR A 67 -7.64 -2.54 16.43
N GLU A 68 -7.31 -3.27 17.49
CA GLU A 68 -7.86 -4.60 17.79
C GLU A 68 -9.37 -4.57 18.02
N LEU A 69 -9.90 -3.51 18.65
CA LEU A 69 -11.34 -3.34 18.81
C LEU A 69 -12.04 -3.34 17.43
N PHE A 70 -11.52 -2.58 16.48
CA PHE A 70 -12.10 -2.54 15.13
C PHE A 70 -11.81 -3.80 14.33
N PHE A 71 -10.62 -4.36 14.46
CA PHE A 71 -10.23 -5.57 13.76
C PHE A 71 -11.12 -6.77 14.11
N ASN A 72 -11.48 -6.91 15.38
CA ASN A 72 -12.25 -8.04 15.88
C ASN A 72 -13.76 -7.84 15.75
N TYR A 73 -14.27 -6.62 15.92
CA TYR A 73 -15.71 -6.37 16.05
C TYR A 73 -16.32 -5.60 14.88
N PHE A 74 -15.54 -4.88 14.09
CA PHE A 74 -16.11 -4.09 12.99
C PHE A 74 -16.11 -4.90 11.68
N PRO A 75 -17.28 -5.06 11.04
CA PRO A 75 -17.40 -5.86 9.83
C PRO A 75 -16.43 -5.38 8.74
N MET A 76 -15.74 -6.31 8.11
CA MET A 76 -14.80 -6.11 7.01
C MET A 76 -13.54 -5.28 7.31
N TYR A 77 -13.38 -4.67 8.48
CA TYR A 77 -12.19 -3.87 8.82
C TYR A 77 -10.89 -4.68 8.67
N SER A 78 -10.90 -5.95 9.06
CA SER A 78 -9.78 -6.88 8.91
C SER A 78 -9.34 -7.15 7.46
N LYS A 79 -10.12 -6.73 6.47
CA LYS A 79 -9.79 -6.88 5.04
C LYS A 79 -8.97 -5.71 4.49
N PHE A 80 -8.91 -4.59 5.20
CA PHE A 80 -8.11 -3.43 4.81
C PHE A 80 -6.69 -3.55 5.36
N ARG A 81 -5.69 -3.38 4.48
CA ARG A 81 -4.26 -3.46 4.85
C ARG A 81 -3.65 -2.09 5.13
N ALA A 82 -4.08 -1.06 4.42
CA ALA A 82 -3.58 0.31 4.54
C ALA A 82 -4.54 1.13 5.42
N VAL A 83 -4.44 0.96 6.75
CA VAL A 83 -5.31 1.65 7.72
C VAL A 83 -5.19 3.18 7.63
N GLU A 84 -4.06 3.71 7.18
CA GLU A 84 -3.81 5.14 7.03
C GLU A 84 -4.64 5.80 5.94
N SER A 85 -5.21 5.05 5.00
CA SER A 85 -6.12 5.58 3.97
C SER A 85 -7.33 6.29 4.58
N ILE A 86 -7.69 6.00 5.83
CA ILE A 86 -8.76 6.70 6.56
C ILE A 86 -8.44 8.19 6.80
N LEU A 87 -7.16 8.61 6.72
CA LEU A 87 -6.77 10.02 6.87
C LEU A 87 -7.38 10.93 5.82
N VAL A 88 -7.89 10.39 4.70
CA VAL A 88 -8.70 11.17 3.74
C VAL A 88 -9.86 11.88 4.41
N VAL A 89 -10.42 11.32 5.48
CA VAL A 89 -11.46 11.98 6.28
C VAL A 89 -10.91 13.24 6.96
N ALA A 90 -9.73 13.16 7.58
CA ALA A 90 -9.06 14.32 8.17
C ALA A 90 -8.67 15.36 7.11
N GLU A 91 -8.20 14.92 5.94
CA GLU A 91 -7.86 15.80 4.81
C GLU A 91 -9.06 16.57 4.25
N ILE A 92 -10.28 16.10 4.47
CA ILE A 92 -11.51 16.80 4.13
C ILE A 92 -12.02 17.65 5.30
N THR A 93 -12.08 17.10 6.51
CA THR A 93 -12.72 17.75 7.65
C THR A 93 -11.92 18.94 8.18
N ILE A 94 -10.59 18.85 8.15
CA ILE A 94 -9.71 19.96 8.60
C ILE A 94 -9.86 21.19 7.68
N PRO A 95 -9.71 21.11 6.34
CA PRO A 95 -9.93 22.26 5.46
C PRO A 95 -11.38 22.76 5.49
N LEU A 96 -12.35 21.87 5.64
CA LEU A 96 -13.76 22.29 5.69
C LEU A 96 -14.02 23.21 6.89
N LEU A 97 -13.54 22.87 8.08
CA LEU A 97 -13.67 23.74 9.25
C LEU A 97 -12.86 25.03 9.11
N ALA A 98 -11.67 24.97 8.48
CA ALA A 98 -10.87 26.15 8.15
C ALA A 98 -11.63 27.13 7.23
N ILE A 99 -12.33 26.62 6.21
CA ILE A 99 -13.18 27.43 5.32
C ILE A 99 -14.35 28.05 6.08
N LEU A 100 -15.00 27.30 6.97
CA LEU A 100 -16.09 27.81 7.82
C LEU A 100 -15.60 28.91 8.76
N ALA A 101 -14.36 28.81 9.26
CA ALA A 101 -13.74 29.88 10.03
C ALA A 101 -13.57 31.16 9.21
N LEU A 102 -13.03 31.06 8.01
CA LEU A 102 -12.90 32.21 7.09
C LEU A 102 -14.26 32.82 6.75
N GLN A 103 -15.26 31.98 6.48
CA GLN A 103 -16.62 32.46 6.23
C GLN A 103 -17.18 33.25 7.42
N THR A 104 -16.99 32.73 8.66
CA THR A 104 -17.42 33.39 9.88
C THR A 104 -16.78 34.78 10.02
N ILE A 105 -15.50 34.92 9.67
CA ILE A 105 -14.78 36.20 9.71
C ILE A 105 -15.30 37.17 8.62
N VAL A 106 -15.44 36.70 7.39
CA VAL A 106 -15.89 37.49 6.24
C VAL A 106 -17.33 37.97 6.43
N ASP A 107 -18.21 37.14 6.98
CA ASP A 107 -19.60 37.46 7.29
C ASP A 107 -19.76 38.34 8.54
N ARG A 108 -18.67 38.62 9.26
CA ARG A 108 -18.65 39.42 10.50
C ARG A 108 -19.61 38.86 11.58
N LYS A 109 -19.67 37.54 11.70
CA LYS A 109 -20.56 36.85 12.66
C LYS A 109 -20.03 36.85 14.10
N ILE A 110 -18.84 37.41 14.34
CA ILE A 110 -18.18 37.49 15.64
C ILE A 110 -17.66 38.91 15.86
N GLU A 111 -17.73 39.40 17.10
CA GLU A 111 -17.21 40.71 17.47
C GLU A 111 -15.68 40.78 17.42
N TRP A 112 -15.12 41.94 17.05
CA TRP A 112 -13.68 42.15 16.91
C TRP A 112 -12.85 41.71 18.13
N LYS A 113 -13.31 42.11 19.34
CA LYS A 113 -12.56 41.77 20.57
C LYS A 113 -12.46 40.27 20.81
N GLU A 114 -13.54 39.57 20.58
CA GLU A 114 -13.61 38.13 20.72
C GLU A 114 -12.80 37.43 19.62
N LEU A 115 -12.97 37.86 18.37
CA LEU A 115 -12.18 37.35 17.24
C LEU A 115 -10.69 37.53 17.48
N GLN A 116 -10.25 38.72 17.91
CA GLN A 116 -8.86 39.02 18.21
C GLN A 116 -8.31 38.06 19.28
N LYS A 117 -9.02 37.88 20.38
CA LYS A 117 -8.65 36.92 21.45
C LYS A 117 -8.48 35.49 20.90
N ASN A 118 -9.48 35.02 20.15
CA ASN A 118 -9.47 33.65 19.60
C ASN A 118 -8.38 33.45 18.55
N MET A 119 -8.06 34.45 17.76
CA MET A 119 -6.93 34.43 16.81
C MET A 119 -5.58 34.28 17.55
N PHE A 120 -5.34 35.03 18.63
CA PHE A 120 -4.12 34.88 19.41
C PHE A 120 -4.04 33.52 20.11
N ILE A 121 -5.17 32.96 20.55
CA ILE A 121 -5.20 31.61 21.14
C ILE A 121 -4.85 30.57 20.08
N ALA A 122 -5.54 30.60 18.93
CA ALA A 122 -5.29 29.65 17.83
C ALA A 122 -3.85 29.76 17.28
N GLY A 123 -3.37 30.98 17.04
CA GLY A 123 -2.01 31.26 16.62
C GLY A 123 -0.98 30.82 17.66
N GLY A 124 -1.23 31.12 18.94
CA GLY A 124 -0.36 30.69 20.05
C GLY A 124 -0.25 29.17 20.16
N ILE A 125 -1.35 28.43 19.99
CA ILE A 125 -1.34 26.96 20.02
C ILE A 125 -0.57 26.43 18.79
N THR A 126 -0.90 26.85 17.59
CA THR A 126 -0.34 26.27 16.36
C THR A 126 1.10 26.73 16.10
N ALA A 127 1.38 28.04 16.20
CA ALA A 127 2.73 28.57 16.06
C ALA A 127 3.64 28.16 17.23
N GLY A 128 3.09 28.11 18.46
CA GLY A 128 3.81 27.65 19.64
C GLY A 128 4.24 26.20 19.54
N LEU A 129 3.36 25.31 19.07
CA LEU A 129 3.69 23.91 18.83
C LEU A 129 4.77 23.77 17.74
N SER A 130 4.62 24.49 16.62
CA SER A 130 5.62 24.47 15.54
C SER A 130 6.98 25.01 16.04
N LEU A 131 6.99 26.09 16.79
CA LEU A 131 8.21 26.67 17.38
C LEU A 131 8.87 25.71 18.38
N PHE A 132 8.07 25.01 19.18
CA PHE A 132 8.56 23.97 20.10
C PHE A 132 9.35 22.90 19.35
N PHE A 133 8.79 22.30 18.29
CA PHE A 133 9.52 21.32 17.50
C PHE A 133 10.67 21.90 16.68
N ALA A 134 10.60 23.15 16.28
CA ALA A 134 11.71 23.83 15.61
C ALA A 134 12.93 23.98 16.52
N LEU A 135 12.72 24.23 17.81
CA LEU A 135 13.79 24.38 18.80
C LEU A 135 14.21 23.04 19.40
N PHE A 136 13.25 22.19 19.72
CA PHE A 136 13.43 20.97 20.49
C PHE A 136 13.15 19.68 19.68
N GLY A 137 13.22 19.72 18.34
CA GLY A 137 12.92 18.56 17.47
C GLY A 137 13.74 17.30 17.76
N GLY A 138 14.86 17.41 18.49
CA GLY A 138 15.63 16.24 18.95
C GLY A 138 15.00 15.43 20.09
N ILE A 139 13.88 15.90 20.67
CA ILE A 139 13.10 15.15 21.70
C ILE A 139 12.26 14.05 21.05
N VAL A 140 11.92 14.20 19.76
CA VAL A 140 11.14 13.20 19.02
C VAL A 140 12.00 11.96 18.82
N ASP A 141 11.44 10.78 19.08
CA ASP A 141 12.11 9.54 18.72
C ASP A 141 12.19 9.43 17.20
N ILE A 142 13.42 9.51 16.69
CA ILE A 142 13.76 9.48 15.28
C ILE A 142 14.18 8.09 14.80
N THR A 143 14.09 7.09 15.67
CA THR A 143 14.41 5.70 15.33
C THR A 143 13.17 4.94 14.85
N SER A 144 13.39 3.81 14.21
CA SER A 144 12.36 2.87 13.78
C SER A 144 12.81 1.45 14.03
N SER A 145 11.89 0.53 14.30
CA SER A 145 12.19 -0.91 14.39
C SER A 145 12.85 -1.45 13.12
N TYR A 146 12.60 -0.83 11.97
CA TYR A 146 13.23 -1.18 10.69
C TYR A 146 14.69 -0.74 10.57
N ASP A 147 15.16 0.15 11.43
CA ASP A 147 16.56 0.60 11.40
C ASP A 147 17.53 -0.54 11.68
N SER A 148 17.12 -1.57 12.43
CA SER A 148 17.91 -2.76 12.67
C SER A 148 18.33 -3.50 11.39
N GLN A 149 17.53 -3.42 10.32
CA GLN A 149 17.78 -4.11 9.06
C GLN A 149 18.96 -3.52 8.29
N TRP A 150 19.23 -2.22 8.42
CA TRP A 150 20.30 -1.56 7.69
C TRP A 150 21.45 -1.09 8.58
N THR A 151 21.21 -0.81 9.86
CA THR A 151 22.25 -0.26 10.78
C THR A 151 23.41 -1.22 11.01
N SER A 152 23.18 -2.55 10.88
CA SER A 152 24.24 -3.56 10.96
C SER A 152 25.12 -3.62 9.70
N GLN A 153 24.66 -3.04 8.59
CA GLN A 153 25.32 -3.10 7.29
C GLN A 153 26.11 -1.84 6.95
N VAL A 154 25.98 -0.79 7.76
CA VAL A 154 26.61 0.51 7.50
C VAL A 154 27.57 0.91 8.62
N PRO A 155 28.63 1.70 8.32
CA PRO A 155 29.53 2.23 9.33
C PRO A 155 28.82 3.15 10.33
N ALA A 156 29.29 3.20 11.58
CA ALA A 156 28.68 3.99 12.65
C ALA A 156 28.52 5.47 12.30
N TRP A 157 29.54 6.09 11.68
CA TRP A 157 29.48 7.50 11.27
C TRP A 157 28.34 7.80 10.30
N LEU A 158 27.97 6.83 9.41
CA LEU A 158 26.88 7.00 8.45
C LEU A 158 25.51 6.88 9.15
N LYS A 159 25.40 5.98 10.12
CA LYS A 159 24.20 5.88 10.97
C LYS A 159 23.97 7.21 11.70
N ASP A 160 25.01 7.75 12.36
CA ASP A 160 24.89 8.99 13.11
C ASP A 160 24.52 10.18 12.20
N ALA A 161 25.11 10.25 11.00
CA ALA A 161 24.76 11.27 9.99
C ALA A 161 23.29 11.16 9.53
N ILE A 162 22.74 9.94 9.36
CA ILE A 162 21.33 9.75 9.00
C ILE A 162 20.40 10.20 10.13
N LEU A 163 20.72 9.89 11.38
CA LEU A 163 19.92 10.31 12.53
C LEU A 163 19.96 11.85 12.71
N GLU A 164 21.15 12.46 12.53
CA GLU A 164 21.28 13.92 12.53
C GLU A 164 20.43 14.56 11.42
N GLN A 165 20.46 13.98 10.21
CA GLN A 165 19.66 14.46 9.08
C GLN A 165 18.16 14.36 9.37
N ARG A 166 17.68 13.27 9.97
CA ARG A 166 16.27 13.13 10.38
C ARG A 166 15.86 14.24 11.34
N THR A 167 16.70 14.51 12.36
CA THR A 167 16.46 15.62 13.30
C THR A 167 16.45 16.99 12.62
N ALA A 168 17.37 17.22 11.69
CA ALA A 168 17.44 18.47 10.92
C ALA A 168 16.19 18.66 10.06
N MET A 169 15.66 17.59 9.45
CA MET A 169 14.42 17.62 8.65
C MET A 169 13.21 18.01 9.51
N ILE A 170 13.06 17.43 10.71
CA ILE A 170 11.97 17.79 11.65
C ILE A 170 12.03 19.29 11.98
N LYS A 171 13.22 19.79 12.36
CA LYS A 171 13.40 21.20 12.69
C LYS A 171 13.11 22.12 11.50
N ALA A 172 13.59 21.77 10.31
CA ALA A 172 13.36 22.55 9.10
C ALA A 172 11.88 22.64 8.73
N ASP A 173 11.16 21.52 8.79
CA ASP A 173 9.72 21.50 8.53
C ASP A 173 8.91 22.24 9.60
N ALA A 174 9.33 22.17 10.85
CA ALA A 174 8.71 22.93 11.94
C ALA A 174 8.92 24.45 11.77
N TRP A 175 10.13 24.90 11.42
CA TRP A 175 10.40 26.30 11.08
C TRP A 175 9.57 26.78 9.89
N ARG A 176 9.48 25.97 8.84
CA ARG A 176 8.64 26.30 7.69
C ARG A 176 7.18 26.48 8.11
N SER A 177 6.64 25.52 8.89
CA SER A 177 5.26 25.59 9.38
C SER A 177 5.02 26.84 10.24
N PHE A 178 5.93 27.18 11.12
CA PHE A 178 5.87 28.39 11.93
C PHE A 178 5.77 29.65 11.07
N ILE A 179 6.60 29.76 10.03
CA ILE A 179 6.61 30.92 9.12
C ILE A 179 5.27 31.02 8.40
N PHE A 180 4.74 29.92 7.84
CA PHE A 180 3.45 29.93 7.14
C PHE A 180 2.28 30.24 8.06
N ILE A 181 2.29 29.75 9.31
CA ILE A 181 1.28 30.10 10.32
C ILE A 181 1.35 31.59 10.62
N ALA A 182 2.53 32.16 10.82
CA ALA A 182 2.71 33.59 11.08
C ALA A 182 2.20 34.46 9.92
N LEU A 183 2.50 34.07 8.68
CA LEU A 183 2.01 34.77 7.48
C LEU A 183 0.48 34.65 7.33
N GLY A 184 -0.07 33.44 7.53
CA GLY A 184 -1.51 33.20 7.51
C GLY A 184 -2.25 33.98 8.60
N PHE A 185 -1.69 33.99 9.82
CA PHE A 185 -2.19 34.81 10.92
C PHE A 185 -2.20 36.31 10.54
N ALA A 186 -1.07 36.82 10.02
CA ALA A 186 -0.91 38.23 9.69
C ALA A 186 -1.96 38.70 8.64
N ILE A 187 -2.17 37.94 7.57
CA ILE A 187 -3.13 38.34 6.53
C ILE A 187 -4.58 38.27 7.03
N VAL A 188 -4.95 37.24 7.80
CA VAL A 188 -6.28 37.09 8.37
C VAL A 188 -6.54 38.18 9.42
N TYR A 189 -5.52 38.50 10.26
CA TYR A 189 -5.61 39.55 11.26
C TYR A 189 -5.74 40.92 10.61
N TRP A 190 -4.90 41.24 9.61
CA TRP A 190 -4.99 42.48 8.85
C TRP A 190 -6.37 42.69 8.21
N TYR A 191 -6.88 41.63 7.54
CA TYR A 191 -8.22 41.69 6.94
C TYR A 191 -9.32 41.92 7.97
N ALA A 192 -9.30 41.17 9.07
CA ALA A 192 -10.28 41.30 10.15
C ALA A 192 -10.21 42.68 10.82
N TRP A 193 -9.01 43.19 11.08
CA TRP A 193 -8.78 44.54 11.62
C TRP A 193 -9.32 45.60 10.68
N GLN A 194 -8.98 45.55 9.40
CA GLN A 194 -9.41 46.50 8.40
C GLN A 194 -10.94 46.55 8.24
N THR A 195 -11.59 45.40 8.19
CA THR A 195 -13.02 45.30 7.92
C THR A 195 -13.89 45.51 9.15
N GLN A 196 -13.46 45.06 10.33
CA GLN A 196 -14.30 45.10 11.54
C GLN A 196 -13.95 46.29 12.44
N LYS A 197 -12.69 46.64 12.62
CA LYS A 197 -12.27 47.77 13.45
C LYS A 197 -12.19 49.08 12.69
N ALA A 198 -11.56 49.08 11.53
CA ALA A 198 -11.42 50.30 10.70
C ALA A 198 -12.63 50.53 9.78
N GLN A 199 -13.60 49.63 9.77
CA GLN A 199 -14.86 49.71 8.96
C GLN A 199 -14.65 49.99 7.46
N GLN A 200 -13.51 49.57 6.93
CA GLN A 200 -13.17 49.71 5.52
C GLN A 200 -13.98 48.74 4.62
N PRO A 201 -14.09 49.02 3.30
CA PRO A 201 -14.72 48.09 2.36
C PRO A 201 -14.09 46.70 2.41
N LYS A 202 -14.92 45.67 2.19
CA LYS A 202 -14.47 44.27 2.15
C LYS A 202 -13.69 44.01 0.85
N HIS A 203 -12.41 43.70 0.97
CA HIS A 203 -11.57 43.23 -0.12
C HIS A 203 -11.32 41.74 -0.02
N ASN A 204 -12.43 40.96 -0.03
CA ASN A 204 -12.38 39.49 0.14
C ASN A 204 -11.46 38.82 -0.87
N TYR A 205 -11.40 39.31 -2.12
CA TYR A 205 -10.54 38.79 -3.18
C TYR A 205 -9.04 38.89 -2.83
N ILE A 206 -8.61 39.91 -2.07
CA ILE A 206 -7.24 40.03 -1.61
C ILE A 206 -6.93 38.95 -0.56
N LEU A 207 -7.83 38.78 0.43
CA LEU A 207 -7.69 37.76 1.45
C LEU A 207 -7.58 36.36 0.81
N TYR A 208 -8.52 36.02 -0.06
CA TYR A 208 -8.56 34.71 -0.70
C TYR A 208 -7.38 34.49 -1.63
N GLY A 209 -7.00 35.49 -2.42
CA GLY A 209 -5.87 35.42 -3.33
C GLY A 209 -4.55 35.22 -2.61
N VAL A 210 -4.28 36.00 -1.56
CA VAL A 210 -3.04 35.84 -0.77
C VAL A 210 -3.01 34.51 -0.02
N LEU A 211 -4.13 34.11 0.61
CA LEU A 211 -4.20 32.81 1.28
C LEU A 211 -4.00 31.65 0.29
N ALA A 212 -4.62 31.71 -0.90
CA ALA A 212 -4.43 30.67 -1.92
C ALA A 212 -2.96 30.55 -2.33
N VAL A 213 -2.28 31.68 -2.59
CA VAL A 213 -0.84 31.65 -2.93
C VAL A 213 0.01 31.10 -1.79
N LEU A 214 -0.26 31.50 -0.54
CA LEU A 214 0.50 31.01 0.63
C LEU A 214 0.26 29.51 0.85
N VAL A 215 -0.99 29.03 0.74
CA VAL A 215 -1.30 27.59 0.87
C VAL A 215 -0.64 26.78 -0.25
N LEU A 216 -0.66 27.24 -1.49
CA LEU A 216 0.04 26.60 -2.59
C LEU A 216 1.56 26.59 -2.36
N ALA A 217 2.13 27.70 -1.90
CA ALA A 217 3.56 27.77 -1.59
C ALA A 217 3.98 26.85 -0.42
N ASP A 218 3.08 26.59 0.52
CA ASP A 218 3.29 25.64 1.61
C ASP A 218 3.15 24.19 1.14
N MET A 219 2.08 23.85 0.43
CA MET A 219 1.72 22.48 0.11
C MET A 219 2.47 21.88 -1.09
N VAL A 220 2.71 22.66 -2.16
CA VAL A 220 3.33 22.15 -3.38
C VAL A 220 4.73 21.56 -3.14
N PRO A 221 5.65 22.19 -2.41
CA PRO A 221 6.97 21.62 -2.13
C PRO A 221 6.90 20.32 -1.32
N VAL A 222 5.93 20.20 -0.39
CA VAL A 222 5.71 18.96 0.39
C VAL A 222 5.20 17.84 -0.49
N ASN A 223 4.18 18.12 -1.29
CA ASN A 223 3.60 17.12 -2.21
C ASN A 223 4.62 16.63 -3.24
N LYS A 224 5.49 17.53 -3.74
CA LYS A 224 6.58 17.15 -4.67
C LYS A 224 7.62 16.19 -4.06
N ARG A 225 7.72 16.08 -2.74
CA ARG A 225 8.58 15.05 -2.09
C ARG A 225 8.07 13.64 -2.38
N PHE A 226 6.75 13.46 -2.47
CA PHE A 226 6.10 12.17 -2.70
C PHE A 226 5.81 11.94 -4.18
N PHE A 227 5.45 12.98 -4.91
CA PHE A 227 5.09 12.90 -6.31
C PHE A 227 5.68 14.10 -7.08
N GLY A 228 6.97 14.00 -7.38
CA GLY A 228 7.75 15.02 -8.09
C GLY A 228 7.88 14.73 -9.58
N ASP A 229 8.54 15.63 -10.29
CA ASP A 229 8.72 15.57 -11.74
C ASP A 229 9.47 14.31 -12.20
N ASN A 230 10.30 13.72 -11.31
CA ASN A 230 11.03 12.47 -11.53
C ASN A 230 10.14 11.21 -11.58
N HIS A 231 8.88 11.30 -11.17
CA HIS A 231 7.91 10.20 -11.25
C HIS A 231 7.14 10.21 -12.59
N PHE A 232 7.31 11.26 -13.39
CA PHE A 232 6.68 11.33 -14.70
C PHE A 232 7.66 10.84 -15.76
N VAL A 233 7.20 9.92 -16.57
CA VAL A 233 7.93 9.44 -17.78
C VAL A 233 7.23 9.95 -19.02
N ARG A 234 7.94 10.01 -20.12
CA ARG A 234 7.34 10.37 -21.42
C ARG A 234 6.36 9.27 -21.83
N ALA A 235 5.26 9.63 -22.48
CA ALA A 235 4.26 8.67 -22.96
C ALA A 235 4.89 7.51 -23.77
N LYS A 236 5.86 7.81 -24.63
CA LYS A 236 6.59 6.80 -25.42
C LYS A 236 7.36 5.79 -24.53
N GLU A 237 7.88 6.22 -23.39
CA GLU A 237 8.60 5.33 -22.45
C GLU A 237 7.60 4.46 -21.67
N ALA A 238 6.44 5.03 -21.30
CA ALA A 238 5.36 4.27 -20.71
C ALA A 238 4.82 3.20 -21.68
N ASP A 239 4.60 3.58 -22.95
CA ASP A 239 4.17 2.64 -24.00
C ASP A 239 5.20 1.52 -24.20
N ALA A 240 6.49 1.86 -24.16
CA ALA A 240 7.58 0.88 -24.27
C ALA A 240 7.61 -0.11 -23.10
N TYR A 241 7.29 0.35 -21.89
CA TYR A 241 7.15 -0.55 -20.72
C TYR A 241 6.04 -1.59 -20.91
N PHE A 242 4.95 -1.21 -21.54
CA PHE A 242 3.82 -2.10 -21.85
C PHE A 242 3.93 -2.80 -23.21
N ALA A 243 5.00 -2.53 -23.98
CA ALA A 243 5.21 -3.22 -25.25
C ALA A 243 5.36 -4.73 -25.04
N ILE A 244 4.82 -5.49 -25.99
CA ILE A 244 4.87 -6.96 -25.97
C ILE A 244 6.32 -7.43 -26.06
N GLN A 245 6.74 -8.30 -25.15
CA GLN A 245 8.10 -8.83 -25.12
C GLN A 245 8.23 -10.08 -25.99
N PRO A 246 9.43 -10.43 -26.47
CA PRO A 246 9.63 -11.61 -27.31
C PRO A 246 9.13 -12.91 -26.65
N TYR A 247 9.35 -13.10 -25.35
CA TYR A 247 8.87 -14.28 -24.62
C TYR A 247 7.34 -14.31 -24.52
N GLU A 248 6.70 -13.14 -24.39
CA GLU A 248 5.23 -13.05 -24.36
C GLU A 248 4.66 -13.43 -25.75
N GLN A 249 5.29 -12.96 -26.84
CA GLN A 249 4.88 -13.33 -28.20
C GLN A 249 4.99 -14.83 -28.45
N GLU A 250 5.98 -15.48 -27.86
CA GLU A 250 6.16 -16.92 -27.98
C GLU A 250 5.07 -17.68 -27.22
N ILE A 251 4.82 -17.32 -25.96
CA ILE A 251 3.78 -17.96 -25.12
C ILE A 251 2.39 -17.72 -25.71
N LEU A 252 2.11 -16.55 -26.27
CA LEU A 252 0.79 -16.21 -26.84
C LEU A 252 0.49 -16.95 -28.16
N LYS A 253 1.45 -17.69 -28.74
CA LYS A 253 1.19 -18.60 -29.87
C LYS A 253 0.50 -19.89 -29.44
N ASP A 254 0.54 -20.21 -28.14
CA ASP A 254 -0.16 -21.39 -27.61
C ASP A 254 -1.67 -21.20 -27.76
N ALA A 255 -2.30 -22.18 -28.41
CA ALA A 255 -3.73 -22.16 -28.68
C ALA A 255 -4.60 -22.44 -27.41
N ASP A 256 -4.02 -22.99 -26.35
CA ASP A 256 -4.69 -23.22 -25.09
C ASP A 256 -4.79 -21.91 -24.28
N PRO A 257 -5.99 -21.36 -24.03
CA PRO A 257 -6.12 -20.12 -23.27
C PRO A 257 -6.06 -20.31 -21.75
N ASN A 258 -5.95 -21.55 -21.27
CA ASN A 258 -6.26 -21.91 -19.89
C ASN A 258 -5.06 -22.40 -19.07
N PHE A 259 -3.85 -22.00 -19.42
CA PHE A 259 -2.65 -22.26 -18.62
C PHE A 259 -2.26 -21.06 -17.79
N ARG A 260 -1.33 -21.28 -16.85
CA ARG A 260 -0.66 -20.22 -16.07
C ARG A 260 0.83 -20.21 -16.34
N VAL A 261 1.45 -19.05 -16.02
CA VAL A 261 2.89 -18.86 -16.13
C VAL A 261 3.49 -18.48 -14.77
N LEU A 262 4.72 -18.87 -14.54
CA LEU A 262 5.53 -18.45 -13.41
C LEU A 262 6.70 -17.60 -13.91
N ASN A 263 6.76 -16.33 -13.56
CA ASN A 263 7.87 -15.47 -13.95
C ASN A 263 8.93 -15.44 -12.83
N LEU A 264 10.06 -16.11 -13.07
CA LEU A 264 11.21 -16.17 -12.20
C LEU A 264 12.27 -15.10 -12.52
N ALA A 265 12.06 -14.33 -13.60
CA ALA A 265 12.96 -13.25 -13.99
C ALA A 265 12.63 -11.89 -13.33
N THR A 266 11.55 -11.84 -12.57
CA THR A 266 11.09 -10.65 -11.84
C THR A 266 10.83 -10.99 -10.38
N ASN A 267 10.43 -10.00 -9.57
CA ASN A 267 9.89 -10.31 -8.24
C ASN A 267 8.50 -10.93 -8.40
N THR A 268 8.43 -12.26 -8.44
CA THR A 268 7.26 -13.05 -8.82
C THR A 268 5.95 -12.59 -8.16
N PHE A 269 5.97 -12.25 -6.87
CA PHE A 269 4.75 -11.91 -6.11
C PHE A 269 4.52 -10.39 -5.95
N ASN A 270 5.42 -9.56 -6.48
CA ASN A 270 5.30 -8.10 -6.49
C ASN A 270 5.30 -7.50 -7.90
N ASP A 271 5.39 -8.32 -8.94
CA ASP A 271 5.32 -7.89 -10.33
C ASP A 271 3.88 -7.95 -10.83
N ALA A 272 3.37 -6.83 -11.36
CA ALA A 272 2.05 -6.78 -12.00
C ALA A 272 2.11 -6.90 -13.53
N ARG A 273 3.30 -6.71 -14.14
CA ARG A 273 3.46 -6.65 -15.58
C ARG A 273 3.17 -7.98 -16.27
N THR A 274 3.61 -9.09 -15.69
CA THR A 274 3.34 -10.43 -16.22
C THR A 274 1.83 -10.69 -16.34
N SER A 275 1.06 -10.27 -15.34
CA SER A 275 -0.40 -10.42 -15.32
C SER A 275 -1.14 -9.54 -16.33
N TYR A 276 -0.45 -8.60 -16.98
CA TYR A 276 -1.06 -7.72 -17.97
C TYR A 276 -1.51 -8.48 -19.23
N ARG A 277 -0.81 -9.54 -19.61
CA ARG A 277 -1.12 -10.35 -20.79
C ARG A 277 -1.24 -11.84 -20.54
N LEU A 278 -0.65 -12.35 -19.47
CA LEU A 278 -0.57 -13.76 -19.17
C LEU A 278 -1.22 -14.05 -17.82
N LYS A 279 -1.82 -15.22 -17.68
CA LYS A 279 -2.35 -15.68 -16.38
C LYS A 279 -1.18 -16.08 -15.50
N SER A 280 -0.77 -15.23 -14.56
CA SER A 280 0.36 -15.47 -13.68
C SER A 280 -0.03 -16.21 -12.41
N ILE A 281 0.80 -17.14 -11.95
CA ILE A 281 0.75 -17.73 -10.60
C ILE A 281 1.16 -16.66 -9.57
N GLY A 282 2.10 -15.77 -9.94
CA GLY A 282 2.53 -14.64 -9.14
C GLY A 282 1.63 -13.41 -9.29
N GLY A 283 2.21 -12.27 -9.03
CA GLY A 283 1.56 -10.97 -9.13
C GLY A 283 1.23 -10.35 -7.78
N TYR A 284 1.14 -9.03 -7.77
CA TYR A 284 0.73 -8.28 -6.59
C TYR A 284 -0.79 -8.14 -6.53
N SER A 285 -1.36 -8.52 -5.40
CA SER A 285 -2.77 -8.21 -5.08
C SER A 285 -2.89 -7.82 -3.62
N ALA A 286 -3.42 -6.64 -3.36
CA ALA A 286 -3.72 -6.17 -1.99
C ALA A 286 -4.83 -7.01 -1.32
N ALA A 287 -5.69 -7.64 -2.12
CA ALA A 287 -6.81 -8.48 -1.67
C ALA A 287 -6.56 -9.99 -1.88
N LYS A 288 -5.28 -10.40 -1.85
CA LYS A 288 -4.90 -11.82 -1.98
C LYS A 288 -5.60 -12.66 -0.90
N LEU A 289 -6.17 -13.79 -1.30
CA LEU A 289 -6.77 -14.73 -0.37
C LEU A 289 -5.70 -15.29 0.59
N ARG A 290 -6.04 -15.41 1.86
CA ARG A 290 -5.12 -15.94 2.87
C ARG A 290 -4.65 -17.37 2.52
N ARG A 291 -5.55 -18.25 2.13
CA ARG A 291 -5.20 -19.61 1.69
C ARG A 291 -4.19 -19.65 0.54
N TYR A 292 -4.28 -18.67 -0.38
CA TYR A 292 -3.29 -18.59 -1.45
C TYR A 292 -1.94 -18.07 -0.96
N GLN A 293 -1.94 -17.18 0.05
CA GLN A 293 -0.69 -16.74 0.69
C GLN A 293 -0.03 -17.91 1.45
N ASP A 294 -0.82 -18.72 2.17
CA ASP A 294 -0.32 -19.90 2.86
C ASP A 294 0.30 -20.91 1.87
N LEU A 295 -0.35 -21.14 0.72
CA LEU A 295 0.20 -21.97 -0.35
C LEU A 295 1.51 -21.40 -0.94
N ILE A 296 1.63 -20.06 -1.04
CA ILE A 296 2.88 -19.41 -1.46
C ILE A 296 3.99 -19.67 -0.44
N ASP A 297 3.71 -19.45 0.84
CA ASP A 297 4.70 -19.49 1.90
C ASP A 297 5.18 -20.93 2.18
N MET A 298 4.26 -21.89 2.16
CA MET A 298 4.55 -23.28 2.51
C MET A 298 5.06 -24.13 1.34
N HIS A 299 4.64 -23.87 0.11
CA HIS A 299 4.93 -24.74 -1.03
C HIS A 299 5.56 -23.99 -2.23
N ILE A 300 4.87 -23.01 -2.81
CA ILE A 300 5.34 -22.39 -4.07
C ILE A 300 6.73 -21.79 -3.91
N SER A 301 6.99 -21.06 -2.80
CA SER A 301 8.30 -20.45 -2.54
C SER A 301 9.41 -21.50 -2.36
N GLN A 302 9.07 -22.66 -1.85
CA GLN A 302 10.01 -23.78 -1.67
C GLN A 302 10.33 -24.47 -3.00
N GLU A 303 9.37 -24.58 -3.90
CA GLU A 303 9.58 -25.16 -5.24
C GLU A 303 10.33 -24.22 -6.20
N MET A 304 10.23 -22.89 -6.03
CA MET A 304 10.78 -21.90 -6.97
C MET A 304 12.31 -21.97 -7.11
N ASN A 305 13.04 -22.08 -6.00
CA ASN A 305 14.50 -22.12 -6.02
C ASN A 305 15.05 -23.42 -6.65
N PRO A 306 14.58 -24.62 -6.25
CA PRO A 306 14.93 -25.86 -6.92
C PRO A 306 14.54 -25.86 -8.41
N LEU A 307 13.37 -25.34 -8.77
CA LEU A 307 12.96 -25.22 -10.15
C LEU A 307 13.92 -24.36 -10.98
N MET A 308 14.29 -23.17 -10.46
CA MET A 308 15.25 -22.31 -11.15
C MET A 308 16.59 -23.00 -11.35
N GLN A 309 17.11 -23.68 -10.33
CA GLN A 309 18.35 -24.44 -10.42
C GLN A 309 18.26 -25.57 -11.45
N THR A 310 17.18 -26.33 -11.42
CA THR A 310 16.94 -27.43 -12.38
C THR A 310 16.89 -26.92 -13.81
N ILE A 311 16.15 -25.86 -14.07
CA ILE A 311 16.07 -25.26 -15.41
C ILE A 311 17.45 -24.75 -15.89
N MET A 312 18.21 -24.10 -15.01
CA MET A 312 19.53 -23.58 -15.36
C MET A 312 20.55 -24.69 -15.66
N GLN A 313 20.42 -25.84 -14.99
CA GLN A 313 21.35 -26.97 -15.18
C GLN A 313 20.94 -27.88 -16.34
N THR A 314 19.67 -28.17 -16.48
CA THR A 314 19.15 -29.21 -17.39
C THR A 314 18.37 -28.67 -18.59
N GLN A 315 18.00 -27.37 -18.55
CA GLN A 315 17.02 -26.75 -19.45
C GLN A 315 15.65 -27.47 -19.44
N GLY A 316 15.32 -28.15 -18.35
CA GLY A 316 14.13 -28.95 -18.16
C GLY A 316 13.46 -28.77 -16.80
N PHE A 317 12.42 -29.53 -16.55
CA PHE A 317 11.58 -29.44 -15.34
C PHE A 317 11.67 -30.68 -14.43
N MET A 318 12.45 -31.69 -14.76
CA MET A 318 12.56 -32.93 -13.99
C MET A 318 13.69 -32.84 -12.97
N LEU A 319 13.39 -32.99 -11.70
CA LEU A 319 14.41 -33.22 -10.66
C LEU A 319 15.03 -34.61 -10.85
N PRO A 320 16.35 -34.78 -10.67
CA PRO A 320 17.05 -36.03 -10.93
C PRO A 320 16.47 -37.26 -10.20
N ASP A 321 15.99 -37.04 -8.98
CA ASP A 321 15.50 -38.11 -8.09
C ASP A 321 13.98 -38.07 -7.87
N ALA A 322 13.21 -37.23 -8.61
CA ALA A 322 11.78 -37.11 -8.43
C ALA A 322 11.01 -38.07 -9.31
N ASN A 323 9.97 -38.68 -8.76
CA ASN A 323 8.90 -39.30 -9.54
C ASN A 323 8.10 -38.23 -10.30
N GLU A 324 7.56 -38.57 -11.47
CA GLU A 324 6.80 -37.60 -12.29
C GLU A 324 5.67 -36.92 -11.53
N GLY A 325 4.95 -37.64 -10.66
CA GLY A 325 3.84 -37.11 -9.87
C GLY A 325 4.22 -36.14 -8.74
N ARG A 326 5.49 -36.16 -8.31
CA ARG A 326 5.98 -35.29 -7.21
C ARG A 326 6.96 -34.21 -7.63
N ASN A 327 7.26 -34.11 -8.91
CA ASN A 327 8.19 -33.14 -9.46
C ASN A 327 7.53 -31.77 -9.57
N PHE A 328 7.86 -30.85 -8.65
CA PHE A 328 7.21 -29.53 -8.56
C PHE A 328 5.68 -29.66 -8.52
N ALA A 329 5.19 -30.47 -7.61
CA ALA A 329 3.80 -30.95 -7.59
C ALA A 329 2.80 -29.79 -7.50
N VAL A 330 3.05 -28.80 -6.65
CA VAL A 330 2.12 -27.67 -6.48
C VAL A 330 2.13 -26.76 -7.72
N LEU A 331 3.27 -26.51 -8.33
CA LEU A 331 3.33 -25.72 -9.58
C LEU A 331 2.64 -26.46 -10.73
N ASN A 332 2.77 -27.78 -10.82
CA ASN A 332 2.06 -28.61 -11.80
C ASN A 332 0.54 -28.58 -11.57
N MET A 333 0.11 -28.75 -10.31
CA MET A 333 -1.28 -28.64 -9.89
C MET A 333 -1.90 -27.27 -10.24
N LEU A 334 -1.13 -26.19 -10.10
CA LEU A 334 -1.56 -24.84 -10.48
C LEU A 334 -1.60 -24.63 -12.01
N ASN A 335 -1.37 -25.66 -12.80
CA ASN A 335 -1.33 -25.62 -14.26
C ASN A 335 -0.26 -24.64 -14.79
N MET A 336 0.94 -24.66 -14.18
CA MET A 336 2.08 -23.91 -14.66
C MET A 336 2.62 -24.54 -15.94
N LYS A 337 2.24 -23.99 -17.09
CA LYS A 337 2.67 -24.51 -18.41
C LYS A 337 3.97 -23.88 -18.88
N TYR A 338 4.29 -22.65 -18.43
CA TYR A 338 5.51 -21.97 -18.79
C TYR A 338 6.18 -21.32 -17.56
N ALA A 339 7.49 -21.53 -17.40
CA ALA A 339 8.34 -20.74 -16.53
C ALA A 339 9.11 -19.72 -17.40
N ILE A 340 9.09 -18.46 -16.99
CA ILE A 340 9.85 -17.39 -17.62
C ILE A 340 11.12 -17.18 -16.80
N VAL A 341 12.28 -17.43 -17.42
CA VAL A 341 13.58 -17.38 -16.75
C VAL A 341 14.48 -16.29 -17.32
N PRO A 342 15.36 -15.67 -16.53
CA PRO A 342 16.36 -14.75 -17.03
C PRO A 342 17.47 -15.51 -17.73
N LEU A 343 17.94 -14.97 -18.87
CA LEU A 343 19.12 -15.46 -19.57
C LEU A 343 20.36 -14.64 -19.17
N GLN A 344 21.55 -15.19 -19.42
CA GLN A 344 22.84 -14.55 -19.08
C GLN A 344 23.05 -13.20 -19.81
N ASP A 345 22.39 -13.01 -20.95
CA ASP A 345 22.45 -11.79 -21.75
C ASP A 345 21.41 -10.72 -21.34
N GLY A 346 20.69 -10.95 -20.23
CA GLY A 346 19.66 -10.06 -19.71
C GLY A 346 18.29 -10.18 -20.40
N ARG A 347 18.15 -11.06 -21.39
CA ARG A 347 16.85 -11.39 -21.99
C ARG A 347 16.08 -12.36 -21.09
N GLN A 348 14.81 -12.55 -21.39
CA GLN A 348 13.94 -13.54 -20.74
C GLN A 348 13.50 -14.57 -21.79
N ALA A 349 13.43 -15.83 -21.36
CA ALA A 349 12.95 -16.91 -22.22
C ALA A 349 11.86 -17.73 -21.53
N PRO A 350 10.83 -18.20 -22.25
CA PRO A 350 9.86 -19.12 -21.74
C PRO A 350 10.39 -20.57 -21.86
N ILE A 351 10.25 -21.35 -20.82
CA ILE A 351 10.53 -22.78 -20.82
C ILE A 351 9.20 -23.49 -20.57
N GLN A 352 8.84 -24.41 -21.46
CA GLN A 352 7.58 -25.15 -21.37
C GLN A 352 7.69 -26.29 -20.37
N ASN A 353 6.72 -26.38 -19.44
CA ASN A 353 6.55 -27.47 -18.49
C ASN A 353 5.62 -28.55 -19.07
N PRO A 354 6.10 -29.76 -19.33
CA PRO A 354 5.28 -30.85 -19.85
C PRO A 354 4.40 -31.51 -18.78
N TYR A 355 4.63 -31.22 -17.48
CA TYR A 355 3.95 -31.85 -16.35
C TYR A 355 2.78 -31.05 -15.81
N ALA A 356 2.42 -29.94 -16.43
CA ALA A 356 1.26 -29.14 -16.04
C ALA A 356 -0.03 -29.96 -16.11
N MET A 357 -0.79 -29.99 -15.00
CA MET A 357 -1.92 -30.94 -14.83
C MET A 357 -3.23 -30.44 -15.49
N GLY A 358 -3.21 -29.28 -16.13
CA GLY A 358 -4.42 -28.73 -16.73
C GLY A 358 -5.32 -28.00 -15.72
N ASN A 359 -6.54 -27.67 -16.15
CA ASN A 359 -7.48 -26.89 -15.33
C ASN A 359 -8.27 -27.73 -14.33
N CYS A 360 -8.49 -29.00 -14.63
CA CYS A 360 -9.19 -29.95 -13.77
C CYS A 360 -8.85 -31.38 -14.20
N TRP A 361 -8.84 -32.25 -13.23
CA TRP A 361 -8.65 -33.69 -13.43
C TRP A 361 -9.46 -34.49 -12.39
N PHE A 362 -9.65 -35.75 -12.60
CA PHE A 362 -10.28 -36.61 -11.62
C PHE A 362 -9.21 -37.26 -10.74
N VAL A 363 -9.54 -37.41 -9.46
CA VAL A 363 -8.75 -38.14 -8.49
C VAL A 363 -9.44 -39.44 -8.11
N ASP A 364 -8.66 -40.42 -7.73
CA ASP A 364 -9.17 -41.75 -7.34
C ASP A 364 -9.53 -41.77 -5.84
N GLU A 365 -8.92 -40.89 -5.04
CA GLU A 365 -9.08 -40.88 -3.59
C GLU A 365 -9.13 -39.45 -3.06
N ILE A 366 -9.99 -39.22 -2.05
CA ILE A 366 -10.02 -37.98 -1.28
C ILE A 366 -9.69 -38.29 0.18
N MET A 367 -8.62 -37.72 0.69
CA MET A 367 -8.20 -37.84 2.07
C MET A 367 -8.82 -36.71 2.89
N LEU A 368 -9.54 -37.06 3.96
CA LEU A 368 -10.15 -36.07 4.86
C LEU A 368 -9.26 -35.87 6.09
N VAL A 369 -8.95 -34.60 6.37
CA VAL A 369 -8.12 -34.15 7.51
C VAL A 369 -8.95 -33.31 8.47
N ASP A 370 -8.48 -33.16 9.70
CA ASP A 370 -9.23 -32.48 10.76
C ASP A 370 -9.08 -30.97 10.74
N THR A 371 -7.97 -30.47 10.20
CA THR A 371 -7.62 -29.03 10.25
C THR A 371 -7.14 -28.51 8.88
N PRO A 372 -7.29 -27.19 8.61
CA PRO A 372 -6.72 -26.57 7.44
C PRO A 372 -5.20 -26.65 7.35
N ASP A 373 -4.49 -26.72 8.49
CA ASP A 373 -3.06 -26.85 8.52
C ASP A 373 -2.63 -28.23 8.03
N GLU A 374 -3.30 -29.30 8.49
CA GLU A 374 -3.11 -30.66 7.98
C GLU A 374 -3.48 -30.78 6.47
N GLU A 375 -4.50 -30.06 6.00
CA GLU A 375 -4.86 -29.99 4.57
C GLU A 375 -3.68 -29.43 3.75
N CYS A 376 -2.98 -28.43 4.29
CA CYS A 376 -1.83 -27.83 3.63
C CYS A 376 -0.61 -28.77 3.68
N ASP A 377 -0.26 -29.33 4.85
CA ASP A 377 0.90 -30.20 5.03
C ASP A 377 0.82 -31.47 4.19
N MET A 378 -0.37 -32.05 4.06
CA MET A 378 -0.60 -33.29 3.29
C MET A 378 -0.37 -33.14 1.78
N ILE A 379 -0.34 -31.92 1.24
CA ILE A 379 -0.09 -31.68 -0.21
C ILE A 379 1.28 -32.24 -0.63
N ASP A 380 2.27 -32.20 0.24
CA ASP A 380 3.62 -32.72 -0.05
C ASP A 380 3.71 -34.23 0.00
N ASP A 381 2.78 -34.90 0.71
CA ASP A 381 2.83 -36.32 0.99
C ASP A 381 2.01 -37.18 -0.01
N ILE A 382 1.06 -36.57 -0.71
CA ILE A 382 0.13 -37.26 -1.63
C ILE A 382 0.57 -37.16 -3.09
N ASP A 383 0.08 -38.07 -3.91
CA ASP A 383 0.16 -37.97 -5.37
C ASP A 383 -1.03 -37.16 -5.91
N LEU A 384 -0.81 -35.90 -6.22
CA LEU A 384 -1.84 -34.98 -6.70
C LEU A 384 -2.49 -35.39 -8.04
N HIS A 385 -1.92 -36.34 -8.78
CA HIS A 385 -2.54 -36.89 -9.98
C HIS A 385 -3.72 -37.82 -9.67
N THR A 386 -3.64 -38.55 -8.54
CA THR A 386 -4.59 -39.59 -8.18
C THR A 386 -5.30 -39.32 -6.86
N GLN A 387 -4.76 -38.45 -6.03
CA GLN A 387 -5.25 -38.16 -4.69
C GLN A 387 -5.52 -36.66 -4.50
N ALA A 388 -6.49 -36.35 -3.63
CA ALA A 388 -6.78 -35.01 -3.14
C ALA A 388 -6.94 -35.03 -1.63
N VAL A 389 -6.64 -33.91 -0.97
CA VAL A 389 -6.87 -33.68 0.45
C VAL A 389 -7.95 -32.62 0.65
N ALA A 390 -8.78 -32.81 1.66
CA ALA A 390 -9.82 -31.84 2.01
C ALA A 390 -10.07 -31.84 3.54
N ASP A 391 -10.33 -30.68 4.08
CA ASP A 391 -10.79 -30.51 5.47
C ASP A 391 -12.18 -31.16 5.65
N LYS A 392 -12.39 -31.93 6.73
CA LYS A 392 -13.64 -32.62 7.08
C LYS A 392 -14.88 -31.74 7.09
N ARG A 393 -14.72 -30.42 7.32
CA ARG A 393 -15.86 -29.47 7.23
C ARG A 393 -16.52 -29.44 5.84
N PHE A 394 -15.84 -29.92 4.80
CA PHE A 394 -16.35 -30.01 3.44
C PHE A 394 -16.85 -31.41 3.07
N ALA A 395 -16.79 -32.38 3.99
CA ALA A 395 -17.15 -33.78 3.72
C ALA A 395 -18.56 -33.94 3.16
N ASP A 396 -19.54 -33.22 3.74
CA ASP A 396 -20.95 -33.26 3.25
C ASP A 396 -21.07 -32.72 1.82
N ALA A 397 -20.31 -31.68 1.47
CA ALA A 397 -20.33 -31.10 0.13
C ALA A 397 -19.64 -31.98 -0.91
N LEU A 398 -18.65 -32.76 -0.49
CA LEU A 398 -17.89 -33.67 -1.35
C LEU A 398 -18.59 -34.98 -1.55
N ASN A 399 -19.63 -35.31 -0.76
CA ASN A 399 -20.40 -36.54 -0.83
C ASN A 399 -19.52 -37.83 -0.86
N VAL A 400 -18.49 -37.85 0.00
CA VAL A 400 -17.39 -38.84 -0.01
C VAL A 400 -17.87 -40.26 0.20
N GLU A 401 -19.05 -40.46 0.83
CA GLU A 401 -19.67 -41.81 1.02
C GLU A 401 -20.10 -42.47 -0.29
N ASN A 402 -20.23 -41.75 -1.41
CA ASN A 402 -20.72 -42.20 -2.67
C ASN A 402 -19.68 -42.18 -3.82
N VAL A 403 -18.44 -41.90 -3.56
CA VAL A 403 -17.37 -41.94 -4.58
C VAL A 403 -16.98 -43.41 -4.81
N ASN A 404 -17.77 -44.12 -5.59
CA ASN A 404 -17.45 -45.46 -6.05
C ASN A 404 -16.46 -45.35 -7.21
N VAL A 405 -15.21 -45.70 -6.98
CA VAL A 405 -14.03 -45.53 -7.84
C VAL A 405 -14.03 -46.43 -9.09
N SER A 406 -15.17 -46.84 -9.63
CA SER A 406 -15.24 -47.77 -10.77
C SER A 406 -15.70 -47.15 -12.10
N ALA A 407 -15.82 -45.86 -12.23
CA ALA A 407 -16.15 -45.23 -13.50
C ALA A 407 -14.92 -44.50 -14.12
N ARG A 408 -14.15 -45.24 -14.91
CA ARG A 408 -13.22 -44.62 -15.88
C ARG A 408 -14.01 -43.82 -16.89
N TRP A 409 -14.27 -42.55 -16.63
CA TRP A 409 -14.76 -41.63 -17.65
C TRP A 409 -13.57 -41.06 -18.41
N ILE A 410 -13.40 -41.54 -19.65
CA ILE A 410 -12.47 -40.94 -20.59
C ILE A 410 -13.06 -39.60 -21.04
N PHE A 411 -12.64 -38.50 -20.43
CA PHE A 411 -12.91 -37.18 -21.00
C PHE A 411 -11.98 -36.98 -22.20
N ARG A 412 -12.53 -37.15 -23.42
CA ARG A 412 -11.93 -36.53 -24.60
C ARG A 412 -11.90 -35.04 -24.37
N SER A 413 -10.70 -34.45 -24.56
CA SER A 413 -10.40 -33.02 -24.46
C SER A 413 -11.59 -32.13 -24.77
N CYS A 414 -11.92 -31.18 -23.92
CA CYS A 414 -12.80 -30.04 -24.19
C CYS A 414 -12.22 -29.09 -25.28
N ALA A 415 -11.75 -29.65 -26.37
CA ALA A 415 -11.38 -28.94 -27.58
C ALA A 415 -12.52 -29.02 -28.59
N ARG A 416 -13.76 -28.73 -28.18
CA ARG A 416 -14.93 -28.45 -29.06
C ARG A 416 -16.11 -27.95 -28.24
N GLN A 417 -16.13 -26.67 -27.96
CA GLN A 417 -17.38 -25.91 -27.87
C GLN A 417 -17.15 -24.50 -28.38
N GLU A 418 -17.02 -24.38 -29.68
CA GLU A 418 -17.72 -23.30 -30.38
C GLU A 418 -19.23 -23.65 -30.36
N LYS A 419 -20.01 -22.64 -29.92
CA LYS A 419 -21.48 -22.60 -29.85
C LYS A 419 -22.09 -22.95 -28.47
N CYS A 420 -22.13 -21.92 -27.60
CA CYS A 420 -23.38 -21.37 -27.05
C CYS A 420 -23.10 -19.98 -26.51
#